data_c38d31a800f3b3d60178e17ae7a795c7
#
_entry.id   c38d31a800f3b3d60178e17ae7a795c7
#
_cell.length_a   1.000
_cell.length_b   1.000
_cell.length_c   1.000
_cell.angle_alpha   90.00
_cell.angle_beta   90.00
_cell.angle_gamma   90.00
#
_symmetry.space_group_name_H-M   'P 1'
#
loop_
_entity.id
_entity.type
_entity.pdbx_description
1 polymer ?
#
loop_
_entity_poly.entity_id
_entity_poly.type
_entity_poly.pdbx_seq_one_letter_code
_entity_poly.pdbx_strand_id
1 'polypeptide(L)'
;MILWRLRMNKFFSDNAWEDYQFWVNEDRKTLARINRLILDIERNGNEGLGRPEPLTGDLTGYWSRKINERDRLIYRKEPDGLYILACRYHYGDR
;
A
#
# COMPACT_ATOMS: atom_id res chain seq x y z
N MET A 1 -1.56 -25.06 -9.65
CA MET A 1 -0.63 -23.97 -9.94
C MET A 1 0.05 -23.48 -8.69
N ILE A 2 1.33 -23.27 -8.78
CA ILE A 2 2.02 -22.77 -7.61
C ILE A 2 2.14 -21.25 -7.57
N LEU A 3 1.73 -20.54 -8.60
CA LEU A 3 1.79 -19.07 -8.62
C LEU A 3 1.04 -18.43 -7.45
N TRP A 4 -0.08 -19.01 -7.04
CA TRP A 4 -0.84 -18.46 -5.94
C TRP A 4 -0.07 -18.48 -4.62
N ARG A 5 0.91 -19.37 -4.50
CA ARG A 5 1.74 -19.47 -3.30
C ARG A 5 2.71 -18.30 -3.15
N LEU A 6 2.95 -17.58 -4.25
CA LEU A 6 3.84 -16.42 -4.24
C LEU A 6 3.12 -15.16 -3.83
N ARG A 7 1.79 -15.24 -3.74
CA ARG A 7 0.98 -14.10 -3.32
C ARG A 7 0.89 -14.05 -1.81
N MET A 8 0.74 -12.84 -1.30
CA MET A 8 0.56 -12.60 0.12
C MET A 8 -0.91 -12.32 0.41
N ASN A 9 -1.34 -12.67 1.59
CA ASN A 9 -2.62 -12.19 2.08
C ASN A 9 -2.52 -10.68 2.25
N LYS A 10 -3.62 -9.98 2.00
CA LYS A 10 -3.68 -8.53 2.17
C LYS A 10 -4.65 -8.21 3.29
N PHE A 11 -4.16 -7.46 4.26
CA PHE A 11 -4.96 -7.07 5.42
C PHE A 11 -5.11 -5.55 5.37
N PHE A 12 -6.33 -5.09 5.16
CA PHE A 12 -6.63 -3.66 5.13
C PHE A 12 -7.16 -3.23 6.47
N SER A 13 -6.60 -2.18 7.06
CA SER A 13 -7.23 -1.54 8.20
C SER A 13 -8.56 -0.96 7.72
N ASP A 14 -9.45 -0.64 8.66
CA ASP A 14 -10.72 0.01 8.31
C ASP A 14 -10.46 1.27 7.50
N ASN A 15 -9.47 2.04 7.91
CA ASN A 15 -9.09 3.27 7.25
C ASN A 15 -8.62 3.02 5.81
N ALA A 16 -7.76 2.02 5.64
CA ALA A 16 -7.25 1.66 4.32
C ALA A 16 -8.37 1.16 3.42
N TRP A 17 -9.32 0.42 3.99
CA TRP A 17 -10.45 -0.10 3.24
C TRP A 17 -11.34 1.06 2.74
N GLU A 18 -11.59 2.04 3.58
CA GLU A 18 -12.34 3.23 3.18
C GLU A 18 -11.61 4.00 2.07
N ASP A 19 -10.29 4.14 2.20
CA ASP A 19 -9.48 4.79 1.18
C ASP A 19 -9.59 4.07 -0.15
N TYR A 20 -9.48 2.75 -0.11
CA TYR A 20 -9.54 1.93 -1.31
C TYR A 20 -10.90 2.07 -1.98
N GLN A 21 -11.99 2.02 -1.19
CA GLN A 21 -13.34 2.19 -1.71
C GLN A 21 -13.55 3.57 -2.33
N PHE A 22 -12.92 4.60 -1.74
CA PHE A 22 -12.97 5.93 -2.33
C PHE A 22 -12.45 5.90 -3.76
N TRP A 23 -11.29 5.28 -3.99
CA TRP A 23 -10.70 5.22 -5.33
C TRP A 23 -11.53 4.36 -6.29
N VAL A 24 -12.11 3.28 -5.80
CA VAL A 24 -13.01 2.45 -6.61
C VAL A 24 -14.14 3.31 -7.20
N ASN A 25 -14.66 4.23 -6.41
CA ASN A 25 -15.80 5.05 -6.84
C ASN A 25 -15.40 6.32 -7.57
N GLU A 26 -14.24 6.88 -7.26
CA GLU A 26 -13.88 8.23 -7.72
C GLU A 26 -12.81 8.28 -8.79
N ASP A 27 -11.88 7.33 -8.82
CA ASP A 27 -10.73 7.46 -9.73
C ASP A 27 -10.11 6.09 -10.03
N ARG A 28 -10.53 5.52 -11.14
CA ARG A 28 -10.07 4.18 -11.54
C ARG A 28 -8.60 4.14 -11.93
N LYS A 29 -8.04 5.26 -12.40
CA LYS A 29 -6.62 5.31 -12.73
C LYS A 29 -5.77 5.24 -11.48
N THR A 30 -6.18 5.95 -10.45
CA THR A 30 -5.48 5.90 -9.16
C THR A 30 -5.61 4.52 -8.53
N LEU A 31 -6.79 3.93 -8.62
CA LEU A 31 -6.98 2.55 -8.16
C LEU A 31 -6.03 1.59 -8.85
N ALA A 32 -5.90 1.70 -10.17
CA ALA A 32 -4.98 0.84 -10.92
C ALA A 32 -3.54 1.03 -10.47
N ARG A 33 -3.16 2.26 -10.16
CA ARG A 33 -1.81 2.56 -9.64
C ARG A 33 -1.59 1.89 -8.30
N ILE A 34 -2.57 1.98 -7.40
CA ILE A 34 -2.50 1.34 -6.08
C ILE A 34 -2.35 -0.18 -6.23
N ASN A 35 -3.15 -0.77 -7.09
CA ASN A 35 -3.07 -2.21 -7.35
C ASN A 35 -1.70 -2.61 -7.89
N ARG A 36 -1.11 -1.78 -8.74
CA ARG A 36 0.22 -2.03 -9.27
C ARG A 36 1.28 -1.94 -8.17
N LEU A 37 1.14 -0.98 -7.28
CA LEU A 37 2.07 -0.84 -6.15
C LEU A 37 2.00 -2.06 -5.24
N ILE A 38 0.80 -2.55 -4.95
CA ILE A 38 0.62 -3.74 -4.11
C ILE A 38 1.30 -4.94 -4.76
N LEU A 39 1.10 -5.12 -6.05
CA LEU A 39 1.73 -6.22 -6.78
C LEU A 39 3.26 -6.09 -6.74
N ASP A 40 3.76 -4.87 -6.88
CA ASP A 40 5.20 -4.64 -6.84
C ASP A 40 5.79 -4.95 -5.47
N ILE A 41 5.06 -4.61 -4.39
CA ILE A 41 5.48 -4.96 -3.03
C ILE A 41 5.57 -6.48 -2.88
N GLU A 42 4.60 -7.21 -3.40
CA GLU A 42 4.62 -8.67 -3.33
C GLU A 42 5.86 -9.25 -4.02
N ARG A 43 6.28 -8.64 -5.10
CA ARG A 43 7.41 -9.13 -5.89
C ARG A 43 8.76 -8.65 -5.39
N ASN A 44 8.84 -7.41 -4.98
CA ASN A 44 10.12 -6.74 -4.73
C ASN A 44 10.32 -6.25 -3.30
N GLY A 45 9.34 -6.45 -2.43
CA GLY A 45 9.46 -6.04 -1.04
C GLY A 45 9.53 -4.53 -0.89
N ASN A 46 10.60 -4.04 -0.26
CA ASN A 46 10.74 -2.61 0.01
C ASN A 46 11.62 -1.90 -1.02
N GLU A 47 11.64 -2.42 -2.24
CA GLU A 47 12.31 -1.77 -3.37
C GLU A 47 11.32 -1.73 -4.53
N GLY A 48 11.52 -0.80 -5.46
CA GLY A 48 10.71 -0.75 -6.66
C GLY A 48 9.91 0.52 -6.85
N LEU A 49 8.71 0.37 -7.35
CA LEU A 49 7.87 1.50 -7.77
C LEU A 49 7.44 2.39 -6.61
N GLY A 50 7.30 3.68 -6.91
CA GLY A 50 6.72 4.62 -5.95
C GLY A 50 7.66 5.10 -4.87
N ARG A 51 8.96 4.96 -5.08
CA ARG A 51 9.98 5.46 -4.15
C ARG A 51 9.77 4.97 -2.72
N PRO A 52 9.89 3.66 -2.47
CA PRO A 52 9.68 3.12 -1.13
C PRO A 52 10.55 3.82 -0.09
N GLU A 53 9.94 4.16 1.03
CA GLU A 53 10.61 4.92 2.07
C GLU A 53 10.16 4.41 3.45
N PRO A 54 11.10 4.09 4.35
CA PRO A 54 10.72 3.70 5.71
C PRO A 54 10.23 4.91 6.49
N LEU A 55 9.23 4.69 7.32
CA LEU A 55 8.66 5.75 8.15
C LEU A 55 9.25 5.69 9.55
N THR A 56 9.13 6.83 10.26
CA THR A 56 9.70 6.97 11.60
C THR A 56 8.61 7.39 12.58
N GLY A 57 9.01 7.59 13.84
CA GLY A 57 8.07 8.01 14.87
C GLY A 57 7.00 6.97 15.13
N ASP A 58 5.76 7.41 15.18
CA ASP A 58 4.62 6.52 15.46
C ASP A 58 4.41 5.48 14.38
N LEU A 59 4.97 5.70 13.19
CA LEU A 59 4.81 4.77 12.07
C LEU A 59 6.08 3.95 11.81
N THR A 60 6.99 3.89 12.77
CA THR A 60 8.18 3.06 12.67
C THR A 60 7.78 1.62 12.37
N GLY A 61 8.42 1.02 11.37
CA GLY A 61 8.08 -0.32 10.91
C GLY A 61 7.21 -0.34 9.68
N TYR A 62 6.57 0.77 9.39
CA TYR A 62 5.80 0.92 8.16
C TYR A 62 6.65 1.59 7.09
N TRP A 63 6.21 1.41 5.85
CA TRP A 63 6.83 2.00 4.67
C TRP A 63 5.78 2.76 3.88
N SER A 64 6.22 3.71 3.09
CA SER A 64 5.32 4.42 2.19
C SER A 64 5.78 4.27 0.75
N ARG A 65 4.81 4.31 -0.16
CA ARG A 65 5.08 4.42 -1.60
C ARG A 65 4.20 5.51 -2.16
N LYS A 66 4.74 6.26 -3.12
CA LYS A 66 3.98 7.34 -3.76
C LYS A 66 2.93 6.76 -4.71
N ILE A 67 1.69 7.11 -4.47
CA ILE A 67 0.60 6.83 -5.41
C ILE A 67 0.62 7.91 -6.47
N ASN A 68 0.69 9.16 -6.02
CA ASN A 68 0.83 10.36 -6.83
C ASN A 68 1.53 11.40 -5.97
N GLU A 69 1.52 12.68 -6.36
CA GLU A 69 2.23 13.72 -5.62
C GLU A 69 1.67 13.93 -4.22
N ARG A 70 0.39 13.68 -4.03
CA ARG A 70 -0.29 13.92 -2.76
C ARG A 70 -0.51 12.67 -1.92
N ASP A 71 -0.88 11.57 -2.57
CA ASP A 71 -1.34 10.38 -1.87
C ASP A 71 -0.26 9.33 -1.70
N ARG A 72 -0.31 8.63 -0.57
CA ARG A 72 0.69 7.60 -0.25
C ARG A 72 0.00 6.30 0.13
N LEU A 73 0.65 5.20 -0.25
CA LEU A 73 0.31 3.86 0.22
C LEU A 73 1.20 3.58 1.42
N ILE A 74 0.58 3.37 2.59
CA ILE A 74 1.31 3.08 3.82
C ILE A 74 1.10 1.61 4.14
N TYR A 75 2.19 0.87 4.30
CA TYR A 75 2.09 -0.58 4.44
C TYR A 75 3.20 -1.15 5.30
N ARG A 76 2.99 -2.40 5.73
CA ARG A 76 4.00 -3.17 6.43
C ARG A 76 3.94 -4.61 5.94
N LYS A 77 5.09 -5.17 5.60
CA LYS A 77 5.18 -6.56 5.14
C LYS A 77 5.56 -7.44 6.32
N GLU A 78 4.74 -8.45 6.59
CA GLU A 78 4.94 -9.39 7.69
C GLU A 78 4.94 -10.81 7.14
N PRO A 79 5.42 -11.80 7.92
CA PRO A 79 5.42 -13.19 7.43
C PRO A 79 4.05 -13.71 7.01
N ASP A 80 2.98 -13.23 7.65
CA ASP A 80 1.62 -13.72 7.34
C ASP A 80 0.91 -12.89 6.27
N GLY A 81 1.51 -11.80 5.82
CA GLY A 81 0.90 -11.01 4.76
C GLY A 81 1.32 -9.57 4.71
N LEU A 82 0.63 -8.84 3.88
CA LEU A 82 0.85 -7.41 3.66
C LEU A 82 -0.23 -6.63 4.40
N TYR A 83 0.19 -5.78 5.32
CA TYR A 83 -0.72 -4.95 6.10
C TYR A 83 -0.76 -3.56 5.48
N ILE A 84 -1.94 -3.15 5.04
CA ILE A 84 -2.15 -1.85 4.42
C ILE A 84 -2.87 -0.96 5.41
N LEU A 85 -2.20 0.11 5.82
CA LEU A 85 -2.69 1.02 6.84
C LEU A 85 -3.49 2.18 6.22
N ALA A 86 -3.09 2.64 5.05
CA ALA A 86 -3.73 3.75 4.37
C ALA A 86 -3.34 3.74 2.90
N CYS A 87 -4.19 4.28 2.04
CA CYS A 87 -3.86 4.48 0.64
C CYS A 87 -4.49 5.75 0.07
N ARG A 88 -4.58 6.78 0.91
CA ARG A 88 -5.05 8.10 0.51
C ARG A 88 -4.42 9.11 1.45
N TYR A 89 -4.24 10.33 0.97
CA TYR A 89 -3.58 11.41 1.68
C TYR A 89 -2.10 11.13 1.91
N HIS A 90 -1.40 12.15 2.30
CA HIS A 90 -0.03 12.02 2.75
C HIS A 90 -0.09 11.53 4.22
N TYR A 91 0.86 10.71 4.63
CA TYR A 91 0.90 10.30 6.03
C TYR A 91 1.06 11.55 6.89
N GLY A 92 0.34 11.57 8.00
CA GLY A 92 0.35 12.73 8.90
C GLY A 92 -0.71 13.77 8.60
N ASP A 93 -1.45 13.62 7.50
CA ASP A 93 -2.49 14.58 7.12
C ASP A 93 -3.86 14.27 7.70
N ARG A 94 -3.97 13.17 8.41
CA ARG A 94 -5.24 12.72 8.98
C ARG A 94 -5.42 13.16 10.40
#